data_966e1594f4252fbb2ea047de23cbb035
#
_entry.id   966e1594f4252fbb2ea047de23cbb035
#
_cell.length_a   1.000
_cell.length_b   1.000
_cell.length_c   1.000
_cell.angle_alpha   90.00
_cell.angle_beta   90.00
_cell.angle_gamma   90.00
#
_symmetry.space_group_name_H-M   'P 1'
#
loop_
_entity.id
_entity.type
_entity.pdbx_description
1 polymer ?
#
loop_
_entity_poly.entity_id
_entity_poly.type
_entity_poly.pdbx_seq_one_letter_code
_entity_poly.pdbx_strand_id
1 'polypeptide(L)'
;MTLKFKGRLTVFFCAIVFIMVLCGFYVRTHPLVFNESFFEHAHCIVGGGLSLDSYASEHEGRFPFSTNGYGDALVLVNAGWDESLTGPSYDARVFERVRRTGENAPESEFGRVYVQGLCETNNPEIALLFDKLPTPGGDHCHFSQRLFASLAREVWTIGDGRLVILETEWPAYSKHQIELLVAAGLPREQAVMYYLEKPKK
;
A
#
# COMPACT_ATOMS: atom_id res chain seq x y z
N MET A 1 -28.90 20.57 46.77
CA MET A 1 -28.58 20.74 45.34
C MET A 1 -27.30 20.04 44.87
N THR A 2 -26.59 19.28 45.70
CA THR A 2 -25.25 18.74 45.46
C THR A 2 -25.19 17.27 44.96
N LEU A 3 -26.26 16.48 45.18
CA LEU A 3 -26.22 15.04 44.77
C LEU A 3 -26.37 14.80 43.26
N LYS A 4 -27.18 15.63 42.56
CA LYS A 4 -27.36 15.51 41.10
C LYS A 4 -26.12 15.88 40.31
N PHE A 5 -25.22 16.70 40.84
CA PHE A 5 -23.99 17.11 40.16
C PHE A 5 -22.93 16.01 40.21
N LYS A 6 -22.80 15.31 41.36
CA LYS A 6 -21.87 14.18 41.51
C LYS A 6 -22.20 13.03 40.54
N GLY A 7 -23.49 12.69 40.35
CA GLY A 7 -23.89 11.65 39.44
C GLY A 7 -23.56 11.97 37.98
N ARG A 8 -23.72 13.21 37.53
CA ARG A 8 -23.38 13.64 36.16
C ARG A 8 -21.87 13.61 35.91
N LEU A 9 -21.07 14.01 36.92
CA LEU A 9 -19.60 13.95 36.80
C LEU A 9 -19.10 12.51 36.71
N THR A 10 -19.70 11.59 37.49
CA THR A 10 -19.35 10.16 37.43
C THR A 10 -19.68 9.54 36.05
N VAL A 11 -20.85 9.82 35.49
CA VAL A 11 -21.26 9.35 34.16
C VAL A 11 -20.31 9.89 33.10
N PHE A 12 -19.95 11.16 33.16
CA PHE A 12 -19.01 11.77 32.20
C PHE A 12 -17.62 11.14 32.31
N PHE A 13 -17.12 10.87 33.50
CA PHE A 13 -15.83 10.20 33.70
C PHE A 13 -15.84 8.76 33.19
N CYS A 14 -16.92 8.01 33.47
CA CYS A 14 -17.07 6.65 32.91
C CYS A 14 -17.13 6.64 31.40
N ALA A 15 -17.79 7.62 30.76
CA ALA A 15 -17.83 7.74 29.30
C ALA A 15 -16.44 8.02 28.71
N ILE A 16 -15.64 8.89 29.33
CA ILE A 16 -14.27 9.18 28.91
C ILE A 16 -13.41 7.91 29.03
N VAL A 17 -13.46 7.20 30.16
CA VAL A 17 -12.72 5.95 30.34
C VAL A 17 -13.12 4.92 29.32
N PHE A 18 -14.42 4.77 29.04
CA PHE A 18 -14.92 3.84 28.04
C PHE A 18 -14.42 4.19 26.63
N ILE A 19 -14.42 5.48 26.25
CA ILE A 19 -13.87 5.94 24.98
C ILE A 19 -12.36 5.64 24.89
N MET A 20 -11.59 5.91 25.97
CA MET A 20 -10.16 5.59 25.99
C MET A 20 -9.88 4.09 25.83
N VAL A 21 -10.70 3.24 26.47
CA VAL A 21 -10.59 1.77 26.31
C VAL A 21 -10.91 1.34 24.89
N LEU A 22 -11.96 1.89 24.28
CA LEU A 22 -12.32 1.60 22.89
C LEU A 22 -11.21 2.07 21.92
N CYS A 23 -10.66 3.26 22.13
CA CYS A 23 -9.53 3.77 21.36
C CYS A 23 -8.29 2.86 21.53
N GLY A 24 -7.98 2.46 22.76
CA GLY A 24 -6.87 1.54 23.04
C GLY A 24 -7.06 0.17 22.40
N PHE A 25 -8.29 -0.36 22.40
CA PHE A 25 -8.61 -1.60 21.72
C PHE A 25 -8.48 -1.46 20.20
N TYR A 26 -8.98 -0.36 19.65
CA TYR A 26 -8.86 -0.06 18.21
C TYR A 26 -7.38 0.05 17.77
N VAL A 27 -6.55 0.79 18.53
CA VAL A 27 -5.10 0.89 18.30
C VAL A 27 -4.44 -0.48 18.30
N ARG A 28 -4.81 -1.34 19.27
CA ARG A 28 -4.23 -2.68 19.39
C ARG A 28 -4.63 -3.63 18.26
N THR A 29 -5.85 -3.49 17.74
CA THR A 29 -6.36 -4.32 16.64
C THR A 29 -5.95 -3.80 15.25
N HIS A 30 -5.53 -2.51 15.17
CA HIS A 30 -5.11 -1.86 13.93
C HIS A 30 -3.72 -1.21 14.09
N PRO A 31 -2.66 -2.00 14.37
CA PRO A 31 -1.33 -1.46 14.66
C PRO A 31 -0.74 -0.63 13.52
N LEU A 32 -1.14 -0.91 12.27
CA LEU A 32 -0.67 -0.17 11.09
C LEU A 32 -1.12 1.30 11.07
N VAL A 33 -2.24 1.63 11.76
CA VAL A 33 -2.77 3.01 11.83
C VAL A 33 -1.88 3.93 12.65
N PHE A 34 -1.10 3.36 13.59
CA PHE A 34 -0.35 4.14 14.59
C PHE A 34 1.17 3.99 14.47
N ASN A 35 1.67 3.06 13.63
CA ASN A 35 3.10 2.90 13.38
C ASN A 35 3.65 3.88 12.34
N GLU A 36 2.78 4.59 11.63
CA GLU A 36 3.20 5.63 10.71
C GLU A 36 3.41 6.94 11.46
N SER A 37 4.57 7.55 11.26
CA SER A 37 4.81 8.90 11.74
C SER A 37 3.72 9.83 11.19
N PHE A 38 3.09 10.55 12.07
CA PHE A 38 1.93 11.44 11.83
C PHE A 38 2.14 12.51 10.75
N PHE A 39 3.35 12.61 10.16
CA PHE A 39 3.82 13.79 9.45
C PHE A 39 4.45 13.53 8.08
N GLU A 40 4.57 12.28 7.61
CA GLU A 40 5.29 12.02 6.37
C GLU A 40 4.38 11.49 5.28
N HIS A 41 4.11 12.31 4.28
CA HIS A 41 3.53 11.91 2.98
C HIS A 41 4.51 11.09 2.12
N ALA A 42 5.61 10.65 2.71
CA ALA A 42 6.70 9.98 2.03
C ALA A 42 6.33 8.62 1.42
N HIS A 43 5.27 8.00 1.90
CA HIS A 43 4.83 6.67 1.45
C HIS A 43 3.69 6.68 0.42
N CYS A 44 3.41 7.84 -0.18
CA CYS A 44 2.31 7.98 -1.13
C CYS A 44 2.52 7.12 -2.38
N ILE A 45 1.53 6.30 -2.74
CA ILE A 45 1.60 5.47 -3.96
C ILE A 45 1.77 6.31 -5.23
N VAL A 46 1.30 7.55 -5.22
CA VAL A 46 1.43 8.49 -6.36
C VAL A 46 2.91 8.74 -6.68
N GLY A 47 3.76 8.97 -5.66
CA GLY A 47 5.19 9.14 -5.88
C GLY A 47 5.84 7.91 -6.51
N GLY A 48 5.46 6.71 -6.03
CA GLY A 48 5.92 5.45 -6.61
C GLY A 48 5.45 5.26 -8.05
N GLY A 49 4.18 5.54 -8.33
CA GLY A 49 3.59 5.44 -9.66
C GLY A 49 4.26 6.39 -10.66
N LEU A 50 4.39 7.68 -10.31
CA LEU A 50 5.07 8.67 -11.14
C LEU A 50 6.55 8.31 -11.41
N SER A 51 7.21 7.66 -10.46
CA SER A 51 8.58 7.18 -10.66
C SER A 51 8.65 6.05 -11.68
N LEU A 52 7.67 5.14 -11.66
CA LEU A 52 7.56 4.07 -12.64
C LEU A 52 7.25 4.62 -14.04
N ASP A 53 6.36 5.60 -14.15
CA ASP A 53 6.02 6.25 -15.41
C ASP A 53 7.23 7.03 -15.97
N SER A 54 8.00 7.73 -15.11
CA SER A 54 9.24 8.37 -15.52
C SER A 54 10.27 7.37 -16.03
N TYR A 55 10.43 6.25 -15.33
CA TYR A 55 11.31 5.17 -15.80
C TYR A 55 10.88 4.65 -17.17
N ALA A 56 9.60 4.36 -17.35
CA ALA A 56 9.09 3.86 -18.63
C ALA A 56 9.31 4.85 -19.76
N SER A 57 9.10 6.16 -19.53
CA SER A 57 9.35 7.20 -20.53
C SER A 57 10.81 7.27 -21.00
N GLU A 58 11.76 6.91 -20.13
CA GLU A 58 13.19 6.84 -20.43
C GLU A 58 13.63 5.51 -21.05
N HIS A 59 12.75 4.49 -20.99
CA HIS A 59 13.05 3.11 -21.40
C HIS A 59 12.07 2.56 -22.47
N GLU A 60 11.73 3.37 -23.46
CA GLU A 60 10.87 3.00 -24.60
C GLU A 60 9.49 2.48 -24.18
N GLY A 61 8.91 3.05 -23.14
CA GLY A 61 7.61 2.67 -22.59
C GLY A 61 7.62 1.36 -21.77
N ARG A 62 8.80 0.82 -21.44
CA ARG A 62 8.93 -0.40 -20.66
C ARG A 62 9.12 -0.10 -19.19
N PHE A 63 8.29 -0.71 -18.36
CA PHE A 63 8.45 -0.67 -16.91
C PHE A 63 9.63 -1.54 -16.44
N PRO A 64 10.23 -1.28 -15.26
CA PRO A 64 11.39 -1.99 -14.77
C PRO A 64 11.12 -3.50 -14.65
N PHE A 65 12.13 -4.30 -15.00
CA PHE A 65 12.04 -5.76 -14.97
C PHE A 65 13.33 -6.37 -14.40
N SER A 66 13.18 -7.40 -13.55
CA SER A 66 14.28 -8.24 -13.08
C SER A 66 13.87 -9.70 -13.02
N THR A 67 14.78 -10.60 -13.41
CA THR A 67 14.58 -12.05 -13.26
C THR A 67 14.63 -12.52 -11.81
N ASN A 68 15.17 -11.70 -10.91
CA ASN A 68 15.27 -12.01 -9.47
C ASN A 68 14.01 -11.67 -8.67
N GLY A 69 13.00 -11.04 -9.32
CA GLY A 69 11.74 -10.63 -8.70
C GLY A 69 11.51 -9.13 -8.74
N TYR A 70 10.31 -8.71 -8.36
CA TYR A 70 9.91 -7.31 -8.48
C TYR A 70 10.63 -6.38 -7.50
N GLY A 71 11.13 -6.89 -6.37
CA GLY A 71 11.94 -6.09 -5.45
C GLY A 71 13.19 -5.53 -6.14
N ASP A 72 13.93 -6.40 -6.85
CA ASP A 72 15.11 -5.99 -7.63
C ASP A 72 14.74 -5.09 -8.82
N ALA A 73 13.58 -5.33 -9.45
CA ALA A 73 13.09 -4.46 -10.51
C ALA A 73 12.86 -3.03 -10.01
N LEU A 74 12.26 -2.85 -8.82
CA LEU A 74 12.03 -1.55 -8.22
C LEU A 74 13.34 -0.80 -7.88
N VAL A 75 14.43 -1.51 -7.57
CA VAL A 75 15.73 -0.88 -7.31
C VAL A 75 16.31 -0.17 -8.55
N LEU A 76 15.90 -0.57 -9.75
CA LEU A 76 16.29 0.10 -11.00
C LEU A 76 15.68 1.50 -11.13
N VAL A 77 14.59 1.76 -10.42
CA VAL A 77 13.93 3.06 -10.39
C VAL A 77 14.74 4.01 -9.49
N ASN A 78 15.53 4.88 -10.09
CA ASN A 78 16.39 5.81 -9.34
C ASN A 78 15.74 7.20 -9.21
N ALA A 79 14.55 7.27 -8.65
CA ALA A 79 13.73 8.49 -8.68
C ALA A 79 13.72 9.28 -7.37
N GLY A 80 14.46 8.87 -6.35
CA GLY A 80 14.45 9.55 -5.03
C GLY A 80 13.15 9.39 -4.24
N TRP A 81 12.27 8.50 -4.67
CA TRP A 81 10.97 8.19 -4.05
C TRP A 81 10.94 6.75 -3.50
N ASP A 82 12.08 6.29 -2.98
CA ASP A 82 12.24 4.92 -2.47
C ASP A 82 11.15 4.53 -1.45
N GLU A 83 10.76 5.45 -0.56
CA GLU A 83 9.71 5.24 0.44
C GLU A 83 8.33 5.01 -0.20
N SER A 84 8.05 5.71 -1.29
CA SER A 84 6.81 5.53 -2.06
C SER A 84 6.74 4.19 -2.79
N LEU A 85 7.87 3.58 -3.09
CA LEU A 85 7.96 2.26 -3.72
C LEU A 85 7.92 1.13 -2.68
N THR A 86 8.52 1.33 -1.50
CA THR A 86 8.46 0.32 -0.42
C THR A 86 7.08 0.22 0.21
N GLY A 87 6.37 1.34 0.34
CA GLY A 87 5.03 1.41 0.94
C GLY A 87 5.04 1.61 2.46
N PRO A 88 3.85 1.81 3.04
CA PRO A 88 3.68 2.11 4.46
C PRO A 88 4.29 1.04 5.36
N SER A 89 4.90 1.48 6.47
CA SER A 89 5.50 0.61 7.49
C SER A 89 6.69 -0.25 7.04
N TYR A 90 7.29 0.06 5.87
CA TYR A 90 8.47 -0.63 5.35
C TYR A 90 9.68 0.31 5.28
N ASP A 91 10.87 -0.26 5.41
CA ASP A 91 12.11 0.51 5.50
C ASP A 91 12.69 0.79 4.10
N ALA A 92 12.64 2.04 3.68
CA ALA A 92 13.22 2.47 2.39
C ALA A 92 14.75 2.23 2.28
N ARG A 93 15.45 2.00 3.41
CA ARG A 93 16.88 1.64 3.40
C ARG A 93 17.18 0.32 2.68
N VAL A 94 16.15 -0.48 2.36
CA VAL A 94 16.33 -1.64 1.48
C VAL A 94 16.95 -1.24 0.15
N PHE A 95 16.56 -0.12 -0.44
CA PHE A 95 17.12 0.37 -1.71
C PHE A 95 18.58 0.75 -1.58
N GLU A 96 18.95 1.49 -0.52
CA GLU A 96 20.34 1.85 -0.25
C GLU A 96 21.20 0.60 -0.01
N ARG A 97 20.71 -0.35 0.78
CA ARG A 97 21.41 -1.61 1.04
C ARG A 97 21.68 -2.36 -0.28
N VAL A 98 20.65 -2.59 -1.10
CA VAL A 98 20.77 -3.35 -2.35
C VAL A 98 21.72 -2.65 -3.33
N ARG A 99 21.60 -1.33 -3.50
CA ARG A 99 22.52 -0.54 -4.35
C ARG A 99 23.97 -0.64 -3.88
N ARG A 100 24.20 -0.71 -2.56
CA ARG A 100 25.54 -0.78 -1.97
C ARG A 100 26.14 -2.19 -2.00
N THR A 101 25.34 -3.23 -1.72
CA THR A 101 25.83 -4.60 -1.54
C THR A 101 25.69 -5.45 -2.81
N GLY A 102 24.82 -5.08 -3.73
CA GLY A 102 24.44 -5.91 -4.87
C GLY A 102 23.61 -7.14 -4.50
N GLU A 103 23.11 -7.22 -3.24
CA GLU A 103 22.24 -8.29 -2.80
C GLU A 103 20.83 -8.10 -3.40
N ASN A 104 20.09 -9.21 -3.52
CA ASN A 104 18.72 -9.14 -4.00
C ASN A 104 17.81 -8.45 -2.97
N ALA A 105 16.81 -7.71 -3.46
CA ALA A 105 15.75 -7.12 -2.65
C ALA A 105 14.58 -8.11 -2.52
N PRO A 106 14.42 -8.82 -1.39
CA PRO A 106 13.34 -9.78 -1.26
C PRO A 106 11.98 -9.07 -1.21
N GLU A 107 11.01 -9.61 -1.92
CA GLU A 107 9.65 -9.06 -2.00
C GLU A 107 8.98 -8.90 -0.63
N SER A 108 9.43 -9.65 0.38
CA SER A 108 8.92 -9.55 1.76
C SER A 108 9.28 -8.23 2.46
N GLU A 109 10.26 -7.50 1.95
CA GLU A 109 10.68 -6.20 2.48
C GLU A 109 9.90 -5.02 1.89
N PHE A 110 8.93 -5.28 1.02
CA PHE A 110 8.06 -4.27 0.42
C PHE A 110 6.63 -4.41 0.94
N GLY A 111 5.99 -3.30 1.26
CA GLY A 111 4.57 -3.21 1.59
C GLY A 111 3.68 -3.15 0.36
N ARG A 112 4.28 -2.97 -0.80
CA ARG A 112 3.61 -2.93 -2.09
C ARG A 112 3.99 -4.11 -2.97
N VAL A 113 3.07 -4.48 -3.84
CA VAL A 113 3.30 -5.40 -4.94
C VAL A 113 3.53 -4.57 -6.18
N TYR A 114 4.58 -4.88 -6.92
CA TYR A 114 4.83 -4.35 -8.25
C TYR A 114 4.66 -5.45 -9.28
N VAL A 115 3.86 -5.19 -10.32
CA VAL A 115 3.61 -6.13 -11.42
C VAL A 115 4.59 -5.83 -12.54
N GLN A 116 5.59 -6.69 -12.70
CA GLN A 116 6.63 -6.50 -13.70
C GLN A 116 6.32 -7.19 -15.06
N GLY A 117 7.06 -6.83 -16.08
CA GLY A 117 6.92 -7.40 -17.42
C GLY A 117 5.85 -6.72 -18.28
N LEU A 118 5.43 -5.52 -17.86
CA LEU A 118 4.44 -4.69 -18.55
C LEU A 118 5.11 -3.51 -19.28
N CYS A 119 4.35 -2.86 -20.15
CA CYS A 119 4.71 -1.62 -20.83
C CYS A 119 3.51 -0.66 -20.89
N GLU A 120 3.76 0.61 -21.20
CA GLU A 120 2.74 1.66 -21.29
C GLU A 120 1.63 1.36 -22.32
N THR A 121 1.89 0.49 -23.31
CA THR A 121 0.91 0.08 -24.33
C THR A 121 -0.03 -1.03 -23.87
N ASN A 122 0.18 -1.61 -22.68
CA ASN A 122 -0.76 -2.56 -22.12
C ASN A 122 -2.08 -1.85 -21.70
N ASN A 123 -3.10 -2.66 -21.37
CA ASN A 123 -4.39 -2.12 -20.96
C ASN A 123 -4.22 -1.11 -19.80
N PRO A 124 -4.73 0.13 -19.92
CA PRO A 124 -4.56 1.19 -18.92
C PRO A 124 -5.16 0.87 -17.54
N GLU A 125 -6.15 -0.04 -17.47
CA GLU A 125 -6.76 -0.47 -16.20
C GLU A 125 -5.88 -1.44 -15.39
N ILE A 126 -4.78 -1.95 -15.96
CA ILE A 126 -3.91 -2.88 -15.25
C ILE A 126 -3.24 -2.18 -14.07
N ALA A 127 -3.38 -2.77 -12.88
CA ALA A 127 -2.67 -2.36 -11.69
C ALA A 127 -1.18 -2.65 -11.81
N LEU A 128 -0.36 -1.59 -11.79
CA LEU A 128 1.09 -1.67 -11.88
C LEU A 128 1.74 -1.77 -10.50
N LEU A 129 1.24 -1.00 -9.54
CA LEU A 129 1.70 -0.96 -8.14
C LEU A 129 0.48 -0.94 -7.22
N PHE A 130 0.50 -1.70 -6.12
CA PHE A 130 -0.61 -1.69 -5.16
C PHE A 130 -0.19 -2.14 -3.76
N ASP A 131 -0.94 -1.72 -2.75
CA ASP A 131 -0.68 -2.08 -1.36
C ASP A 131 -0.95 -3.57 -1.09
N LYS A 132 -0.02 -4.26 -0.42
CA LYS A 132 -0.21 -5.65 0.01
C LYS A 132 -1.29 -5.80 1.06
N LEU A 133 -1.39 -4.84 1.96
CA LEU A 133 -2.32 -4.85 3.07
C LEU A 133 -3.26 -3.65 2.98
N PRO A 134 -4.53 -3.83 3.34
CA PRO A 134 -5.46 -2.71 3.39
C PRO A 134 -5.14 -1.80 4.57
N THR A 135 -5.30 -0.50 4.36
CA THR A 135 -5.20 0.54 5.39
C THR A 135 -6.54 1.27 5.53
N PRO A 136 -6.86 1.85 6.70
CA PRO A 136 -8.08 2.65 6.83
C PRO A 136 -8.08 3.85 5.88
N GLY A 137 -8.97 3.83 4.89
CA GLY A 137 -9.13 4.89 3.89
C GLY A 137 -8.02 5.02 2.86
N GLY A 138 -7.10 4.04 2.81
CA GLY A 138 -5.88 4.14 2.00
C GLY A 138 -4.82 5.03 2.64
N ASP A 139 -3.67 5.13 2.00
CA ASP A 139 -2.45 5.77 2.51
C ASP A 139 -2.59 7.30 2.69
N HIS A 140 -3.47 7.95 1.91
CA HIS A 140 -3.70 9.40 1.94
C HIS A 140 -4.75 9.86 2.95
N CYS A 141 -5.34 8.95 3.72
CA CYS A 141 -6.39 9.32 4.65
C CYS A 141 -5.82 10.08 5.85
N HIS A 142 -6.29 11.30 6.10
CA HIS A 142 -5.94 12.04 7.31
C HIS A 142 -6.37 11.27 8.58
N PHE A 143 -5.61 11.39 9.65
CA PHE A 143 -5.85 10.67 10.91
C PHE A 143 -7.30 10.71 11.39
N SER A 144 -7.96 11.87 11.33
CA SER A 144 -9.36 12.02 11.72
C SER A 144 -10.32 11.21 10.85
N GLN A 145 -9.96 10.97 9.58
CA GLN A 145 -10.72 10.17 8.64
C GLN A 145 -10.41 8.68 8.81
N ARG A 146 -9.18 8.32 9.16
CA ARG A 146 -8.75 6.93 9.39
C ARG A 146 -9.52 6.24 10.51
N LEU A 147 -9.92 6.96 11.55
CA LEU A 147 -10.68 6.41 12.68
C LEU A 147 -12.03 5.81 12.31
N PHE A 148 -12.63 6.26 11.20
CA PHE A 148 -13.95 5.84 10.74
C PHE A 148 -13.95 5.35 9.29
N ALA A 149 -12.80 5.32 8.64
CA ALA A 149 -12.68 4.89 7.26
C ALA A 149 -12.73 3.37 7.14
N SER A 150 -13.36 2.91 6.07
CA SER A 150 -13.31 1.51 5.67
C SER A 150 -11.89 1.12 5.27
N LEU A 151 -11.53 -0.15 5.46
CA LEU A 151 -10.26 -0.68 4.98
C LEU A 151 -10.23 -0.63 3.45
N ALA A 152 -9.15 -0.12 2.91
CA ALA A 152 -8.94 0.06 1.47
C ALA A 152 -7.47 -0.17 1.10
N ARG A 153 -7.22 -0.51 -0.16
CA ARG A 153 -5.89 -0.60 -0.76
C ARG A 153 -5.73 0.50 -1.80
N GLU A 154 -4.58 1.12 -1.82
CA GLU A 154 -4.22 2.01 -2.91
C GLU A 154 -3.63 1.21 -4.05
N VAL A 155 -3.97 1.64 -5.27
CA VAL A 155 -3.55 1.02 -6.52
C VAL A 155 -3.10 2.12 -7.46
N TRP A 156 -2.00 1.93 -8.16
CA TRP A 156 -1.57 2.72 -9.30
C TRP A 156 -1.73 1.90 -10.57
N THR A 157 -2.48 2.39 -11.55
CA THR A 157 -2.72 1.73 -12.83
C THR A 157 -1.85 2.33 -13.93
N ILE A 158 -1.70 1.62 -15.04
CA ILE A 158 -0.87 2.07 -16.18
C ILE A 158 -1.39 3.40 -16.76
N GLY A 159 -2.71 3.60 -16.87
CA GLY A 159 -3.28 4.77 -17.56
C GLY A 159 -4.11 5.69 -16.69
N ASP A 160 -4.79 5.15 -15.69
CA ASP A 160 -5.78 5.90 -14.90
C ASP A 160 -5.20 6.51 -13.62
N GLY A 161 -3.93 6.23 -13.32
CA GLY A 161 -3.26 6.72 -12.12
C GLY A 161 -3.76 6.06 -10.83
N ARG A 162 -4.00 6.85 -9.78
CA ARG A 162 -4.34 6.35 -8.44
C ARG A 162 -5.80 5.97 -8.31
N LEU A 163 -6.05 4.76 -7.83
CA LEU A 163 -7.36 4.26 -7.41
C LEU A 163 -7.33 3.86 -5.91
N VAL A 164 -8.49 3.88 -5.27
CA VAL A 164 -8.68 3.39 -3.89
C VAL A 164 -9.75 2.31 -3.95
N ILE A 165 -9.37 1.07 -3.65
CA ILE A 165 -10.26 -0.10 -3.72
C ILE A 165 -10.60 -0.55 -2.29
N LEU A 166 -11.88 -0.58 -1.96
CA LEU A 166 -12.33 -1.06 -0.66
C LEU A 166 -11.99 -2.54 -0.49
N GLU A 167 -11.66 -2.94 0.74
CA GLU A 167 -11.33 -4.34 1.02
C GLU A 167 -12.48 -5.30 0.70
N THR A 168 -13.72 -4.84 0.80
CA THR A 168 -14.91 -5.60 0.39
C THR A 168 -15.01 -5.81 -1.12
N GLU A 169 -14.38 -4.94 -1.92
CA GLU A 169 -14.36 -4.99 -3.39
C GLU A 169 -13.10 -5.70 -3.92
N TRP A 170 -12.07 -5.84 -3.08
CA TRP A 170 -10.79 -6.41 -3.45
C TRP A 170 -10.86 -7.79 -4.11
N PRO A 171 -11.70 -8.76 -3.66
CA PRO A 171 -11.81 -10.06 -4.31
C PRO A 171 -12.31 -9.99 -5.76
N ALA A 172 -13.25 -9.08 -6.04
CA ALA A 172 -13.76 -8.88 -7.41
C ALA A 172 -12.73 -8.14 -8.28
N TYR A 173 -12.09 -7.11 -7.71
CA TYR A 173 -11.05 -6.35 -8.37
C TYR A 173 -9.84 -7.23 -8.72
N SER A 174 -9.29 -7.98 -7.77
CA SER A 174 -8.14 -8.85 -8.01
C SER A 174 -8.41 -9.93 -9.06
N LYS A 175 -9.62 -10.51 -9.07
CA LYS A 175 -10.03 -11.45 -10.10
C LYS A 175 -10.02 -10.80 -11.50
N HIS A 176 -10.57 -9.60 -11.62
CA HIS A 176 -10.56 -8.84 -12.88
C HIS A 176 -9.14 -8.55 -13.34
N GLN A 177 -8.27 -8.10 -12.44
CA GLN A 177 -6.87 -7.82 -12.73
C GLN A 177 -6.09 -9.05 -13.22
N ILE A 178 -6.34 -10.22 -12.64
CA ILE A 178 -5.74 -11.48 -13.11
C ILE A 178 -6.11 -11.73 -14.58
N GLU A 179 -7.36 -11.51 -14.97
CA GLU A 179 -7.79 -11.71 -16.38
C GLU A 179 -7.12 -10.67 -17.30
N LEU A 180 -6.97 -9.41 -16.86
CA LEU A 180 -6.24 -8.39 -17.64
C LEU A 180 -4.77 -8.74 -17.82
N LEU A 181 -4.10 -9.25 -16.78
CA LEU A 181 -2.70 -9.68 -16.86
C LEU A 181 -2.51 -10.88 -17.80
N VAL A 182 -3.42 -11.84 -17.75
CA VAL A 182 -3.42 -12.98 -18.68
C VAL A 182 -3.63 -12.50 -20.12
N ALA A 183 -4.55 -11.57 -20.33
CA ALA A 183 -4.77 -10.96 -21.66
C ALA A 183 -3.55 -10.16 -22.15
N ALA A 184 -2.77 -9.58 -21.24
CA ALA A 184 -1.49 -8.91 -21.54
C ALA A 184 -0.33 -9.90 -21.81
N GLY A 185 -0.56 -11.21 -21.67
CA GLY A 185 0.42 -12.25 -21.99
C GLY A 185 1.17 -12.84 -20.80
N LEU A 186 0.85 -12.45 -19.56
CA LEU A 186 1.45 -13.07 -18.38
C LEU A 186 0.87 -14.49 -18.17
N PRO A 187 1.69 -15.47 -17.76
CA PRO A 187 1.19 -16.77 -17.33
C PRO A 187 0.19 -16.62 -16.18
N ARG A 188 -0.93 -17.34 -16.25
CA ARG A 188 -2.00 -17.25 -15.22
C ARG A 188 -1.49 -17.49 -13.81
N GLU A 189 -0.58 -18.44 -13.64
CA GLU A 189 0.04 -18.74 -12.34
C GLU A 189 0.81 -17.55 -11.79
N GLN A 190 1.56 -16.85 -12.62
CA GLN A 190 2.27 -15.64 -12.24
C GLN A 190 1.30 -14.50 -11.91
N ALA A 191 0.26 -14.29 -12.73
CA ALA A 191 -0.77 -13.29 -12.48
C ALA A 191 -1.47 -13.53 -11.14
N VAL A 192 -1.81 -14.77 -10.82
CA VAL A 192 -2.41 -15.14 -9.52
C VAL A 192 -1.47 -14.86 -8.36
N MET A 193 -0.16 -15.13 -8.51
CA MET A 193 0.82 -14.92 -7.43
C MET A 193 0.91 -13.46 -6.95
N TYR A 194 0.69 -12.47 -7.81
CA TYR A 194 0.68 -11.06 -7.41
C TYR A 194 -0.46 -10.73 -6.43
N TYR A 195 -1.60 -11.42 -6.54
CA TYR A 195 -2.80 -11.14 -5.74
C TYR A 195 -3.04 -12.14 -4.61
N LEU A 196 -2.20 -13.18 -4.49
CA LEU A 196 -2.26 -14.08 -3.34
C LEU A 196 -1.67 -13.38 -2.12
N GLU A 197 -2.49 -13.22 -1.09
CA GLU A 197 -2.00 -12.86 0.23
C GLU A 197 -1.09 -13.98 0.75
N LYS A 198 0.21 -13.71 0.82
CA LYS A 198 1.12 -14.62 1.54
C LYS A 198 0.86 -14.42 3.05
N PRO A 199 0.39 -15.43 3.78
CA PRO A 199 0.17 -15.30 5.22
C PRO A 199 1.48 -14.86 5.88
N LYS A 200 1.40 -13.89 6.79
CA LYS A 200 2.55 -13.52 7.64
C LYS A 200 2.98 -14.78 8.39
N LYS A 201 4.23 -15.18 8.20
CA LYS A 201 4.88 -16.19 9.05
C LYS A 201 5.16 -15.60 10.41
#